data_e8b0a542a66567992821bdbe1be1a1bc
#
_entry.id   e8b0a542a66567992821bdbe1be1a1bc
#
_cell.length_a   1.000
_cell.length_b   1.000
_cell.length_c   1.000
_cell.angle_alpha   90.00
_cell.angle_beta   90.00
_cell.angle_gamma   90.00
#
_symmetry.space_group_name_H-M   'P 1'
#
loop_
_entity.id
_entity.type
_entity.pdbx_description
1 polymer ?
#
loop_
_entity_poly.entity_id
_entity_poly.type
_entity_poly.pdbx_seq_one_letter_code
_entity_poly.pdbx_strand_id
1 'polypeptide(L)'
;YDGSHVELVGASSDIKLRPHQKDAVWRAIQEGTALFDHVVGAGKTMACIATIMESKRMGFISKPMVVVPNHLLFQWKEEFYKLYPDANVLVADKTDFTKQNRERLFGRIATGDWDAVIVAHSSFKKIDMPADVQQEILEEQVEAVVEAIAAAKEANGSRATIKQLEKQKEKMENRLNALVAAAGTKDKSVDFADLGVDALFVDESHEFKNLAFQTTMNVSGLGNVMGSAKALDMFIKCRYLQREHDGRGVYFMTGTPVSNTIAEVYTLQRYMQYEELKAKGIEHFDAWASTFGQITNAWELDATGVNYKLKSRFAKFQNVPELLSMYRSFADVVTKNDLDQQAKEAGQRPYTPPVKDGKPYNDVVERSPDQAEYMESIIYRMEHLPKDPREDNPLKITNDARKAGLDFRLINPEADDFEGSKINVAVERIYKIWEDTAKDRGTQLVFCDLSTPKGSSSIDSKPLADTALAAKGTDNPAFETDEDDDSGADPTVAADMDALIALSSGKFSVYDDIKKKLVAKGIPANEIAFIHDANTDLRKAKLFSDMNDGRCRILLGSTAKMGAGMNVQQRLVAAHHLDAPWRPSDLEQRNGRIIRQ
;
A
#
# COMPACT_ATOMS: atom_id res chain seq x y z
N TYR A 1 17.07 -10.54 -20.79
CA TYR A 1 16.79 -9.48 -21.77
C TYR A 1 17.96 -8.49 -21.79
N ASP A 2 18.36 -8.03 -22.96
CA ASP A 2 19.38 -6.99 -23.15
C ASP A 2 18.74 -5.80 -23.83
N GLY A 3 18.50 -4.75 -23.07
CA GLY A 3 17.90 -3.50 -23.50
C GLY A 3 18.94 -2.43 -23.89
N SER A 4 20.22 -2.77 -24.00
CA SER A 4 21.30 -1.81 -24.30
C SER A 4 21.04 -1.00 -25.59
N HIS A 5 20.37 -1.60 -26.56
CA HIS A 5 19.99 -1.01 -27.84
C HIS A 5 18.74 -0.11 -27.78
N VAL A 6 18.04 -0.06 -26.64
CA VAL A 6 16.82 0.76 -26.51
C VAL A 6 17.22 2.23 -26.55
N GLU A 7 16.71 2.92 -27.55
CA GLU A 7 16.81 4.36 -27.73
C GLU A 7 15.45 4.98 -27.48
N LEU A 8 15.39 5.98 -26.61
CA LEU A 8 14.16 6.67 -26.25
C LEU A 8 13.94 7.85 -27.20
N VAL A 9 13.17 7.64 -28.25
CA VAL A 9 12.87 8.67 -29.24
C VAL A 9 11.95 9.73 -28.64
N GLY A 10 12.34 11.00 -28.69
CA GLY A 10 11.58 12.12 -28.12
C GLY A 10 11.77 12.33 -26.61
N ALA A 11 12.61 11.51 -25.96
CA ALA A 11 12.94 11.74 -24.57
C ALA A 11 13.95 12.88 -24.39
N SER A 12 13.95 13.51 -23.21
CA SER A 12 14.92 14.51 -22.81
C SER A 12 16.34 13.95 -22.86
N SER A 13 17.26 14.67 -23.49
CA SER A 13 18.69 14.31 -23.59
C SER A 13 19.40 14.30 -22.23
N ASP A 14 18.86 15.02 -21.25
CA ASP A 14 19.44 15.17 -19.92
C ASP A 14 19.22 13.94 -19.03
N ILE A 15 18.28 13.06 -19.42
CA ILE A 15 17.92 11.87 -18.65
C ILE A 15 18.34 10.62 -19.41
N LYS A 16 19.20 9.84 -18.78
CA LYS A 16 19.63 8.53 -19.29
C LYS A 16 19.12 7.42 -18.40
N LEU A 17 18.40 6.47 -18.98
CA LEU A 17 18.02 5.27 -18.26
C LEU A 17 19.25 4.44 -17.86
N ARG A 18 19.19 3.86 -16.69
CA ARG A 18 20.20 2.90 -16.20
C ARG A 18 20.07 1.57 -16.96
N PRO A 19 21.11 0.70 -17.00
CA PRO A 19 21.05 -0.57 -17.71
C PRO A 19 19.82 -1.42 -17.32
N HIS A 20 19.59 -1.66 -16.04
CA HIS A 20 18.44 -2.44 -15.58
C HIS A 20 17.09 -1.85 -16.01
N GLN A 21 16.98 -0.51 -16.11
CA GLN A 21 15.74 0.12 -16.60
C GLN A 21 15.54 -0.16 -18.08
N LYS A 22 16.59 -0.10 -18.88
CA LYS A 22 16.54 -0.43 -20.32
C LYS A 22 16.18 -1.90 -20.54
N ASP A 23 16.76 -2.80 -19.76
CA ASP A 23 16.48 -4.23 -19.82
C ASP A 23 15.01 -4.52 -19.48
N ALA A 24 14.51 -3.87 -18.43
CA ALA A 24 13.10 -3.96 -18.02
C ALA A 24 12.13 -3.40 -19.07
N VAL A 25 12.46 -2.25 -19.69
CA VAL A 25 11.69 -1.66 -20.79
C VAL A 25 11.63 -2.62 -21.97
N TRP A 26 12.77 -3.15 -22.39
CA TRP A 26 12.82 -4.07 -23.52
C TRP A 26 12.04 -5.35 -23.27
N ARG A 27 12.20 -5.92 -22.09
CA ARG A 27 11.42 -7.09 -21.66
C ARG A 27 9.92 -6.82 -21.72
N ALA A 28 9.47 -5.71 -21.12
CA ALA A 28 8.06 -5.37 -21.06
C ALA A 28 7.44 -5.16 -22.45
N ILE A 29 8.21 -4.61 -23.39
CA ILE A 29 7.79 -4.45 -24.79
C ILE A 29 7.64 -5.82 -25.48
N GLN A 30 8.63 -6.71 -25.30
CA GLN A 30 8.62 -8.03 -25.93
C GLN A 30 7.47 -8.91 -25.41
N GLU A 31 7.33 -9.00 -24.08
CA GLU A 31 6.32 -9.84 -23.46
C GLU A 31 4.90 -9.24 -23.55
N GLY A 32 4.78 -7.90 -23.62
CA GLY A 32 3.49 -7.20 -23.62
C GLY A 32 2.76 -7.25 -22.28
N THR A 33 3.41 -7.78 -21.24
CA THR A 33 2.99 -7.82 -19.85
C THR A 33 4.21 -7.87 -18.96
N ALA A 34 4.18 -7.23 -17.79
CA ALA A 34 5.30 -7.31 -16.85
C ALA A 34 4.89 -6.94 -15.43
N LEU A 35 5.54 -7.55 -14.45
CA LEU A 35 5.64 -7.04 -13.09
C LEU A 35 7.05 -6.44 -12.90
N PHE A 36 7.15 -5.13 -12.70
CA PHE A 36 8.38 -4.47 -12.30
C PHE A 36 8.56 -4.64 -10.78
N ASP A 37 9.15 -5.77 -10.39
CA ASP A 37 9.51 -6.09 -9.00
C ASP A 37 10.88 -5.48 -8.69
N HIS A 38 10.92 -4.18 -8.66
CA HIS A 38 12.15 -3.42 -8.44
C HIS A 38 12.16 -2.81 -7.05
N VAL A 39 13.28 -2.95 -6.36
CA VAL A 39 13.47 -2.33 -5.05
C VAL A 39 13.14 -0.83 -5.07
N VAL A 40 12.71 -0.30 -3.93
CA VAL A 40 12.43 1.14 -3.80
C VAL A 40 13.67 1.97 -4.18
N GLY A 41 13.48 2.97 -5.05
CA GLY A 41 14.59 3.81 -5.55
C GLY A 41 15.25 3.32 -6.86
N ALA A 42 14.87 2.16 -7.40
CA ALA A 42 15.39 1.66 -8.68
C ALA A 42 14.92 2.46 -9.92
N GLY A 43 14.00 3.41 -9.75
CA GLY A 43 13.52 4.25 -10.85
C GLY A 43 12.43 3.58 -11.70
N LYS A 44 11.53 2.80 -11.07
CA LYS A 44 10.39 2.14 -11.72
C LYS A 44 9.56 3.06 -12.59
N THR A 45 9.24 4.26 -12.08
CA THR A 45 8.42 5.26 -12.79
C THR A 45 9.02 5.62 -14.15
N MET A 46 10.32 5.87 -14.21
CA MET A 46 10.99 6.20 -15.48
C MET A 46 11.00 5.02 -16.45
N ALA A 47 11.26 3.79 -15.97
CA ALA A 47 11.19 2.59 -16.80
C ALA A 47 9.76 2.38 -17.34
N CYS A 48 8.75 2.59 -16.52
CA CYS A 48 7.35 2.49 -16.93
C CYS A 48 6.98 3.52 -18.00
N ILE A 49 7.32 4.80 -17.80
CA ILE A 49 7.07 5.88 -18.78
C ILE A 49 7.75 5.56 -20.11
N ALA A 50 9.01 5.11 -20.07
CA ALA A 50 9.73 4.69 -21.26
C ALA A 50 9.06 3.49 -21.94
N THR A 51 8.57 2.50 -21.18
CA THR A 51 7.81 1.37 -21.73
C THR A 51 6.54 1.84 -22.43
N ILE A 52 5.79 2.76 -21.84
CA ILE A 52 4.58 3.34 -22.42
C ILE A 52 4.90 3.99 -23.78
N MET A 53 5.85 4.91 -23.79
CA MET A 53 6.17 5.70 -24.97
C MET A 53 6.75 4.85 -26.09
N GLU A 54 7.67 3.94 -25.79
CA GLU A 54 8.27 3.06 -26.80
C GLU A 54 7.27 2.01 -27.31
N SER A 55 6.43 1.44 -26.46
CA SER A 55 5.37 0.52 -26.89
C SER A 55 4.34 1.22 -27.79
N LYS A 56 3.99 2.47 -27.50
CA LYS A 56 3.12 3.29 -28.35
C LYS A 56 3.80 3.63 -29.68
N ARG A 57 5.05 4.07 -29.64
CA ARG A 57 5.82 4.37 -30.85
C ARG A 57 5.95 3.16 -31.77
N MET A 58 6.10 1.97 -31.23
CA MET A 58 6.20 0.71 -31.99
C MET A 58 4.81 0.17 -32.42
N GLY A 59 3.70 0.79 -31.98
CA GLY A 59 2.35 0.40 -32.35
C GLY A 59 1.81 -0.82 -31.57
N PHE A 60 2.43 -1.20 -30.46
CA PHE A 60 1.95 -2.31 -29.63
C PHE A 60 0.79 -1.90 -28.72
N ILE A 61 0.74 -0.63 -28.33
CA ILE A 61 -0.34 -0.04 -27.56
C ILE A 61 -0.72 1.31 -28.17
N SER A 62 -1.97 1.73 -27.97
CA SER A 62 -2.46 3.02 -28.48
C SER A 62 -2.96 3.94 -27.38
N LYS A 63 -3.63 3.42 -26.36
CA LYS A 63 -4.22 4.21 -25.28
C LYS A 63 -3.92 3.63 -23.90
N PRO A 64 -2.72 3.84 -23.39
CA PRO A 64 -2.34 3.37 -22.06
C PRO A 64 -3.02 4.16 -20.95
N MET A 65 -3.48 3.45 -19.91
CA MET A 65 -3.96 4.04 -18.66
C MET A 65 -3.01 3.70 -17.52
N VAL A 66 -2.63 4.72 -16.76
CA VAL A 66 -1.73 4.59 -15.60
C VAL A 66 -2.54 4.81 -14.32
N VAL A 67 -2.56 3.81 -13.45
CA VAL A 67 -3.30 3.81 -12.19
C VAL A 67 -2.31 3.94 -11.04
N VAL A 68 -2.43 5.03 -10.28
CA VAL A 68 -1.42 5.42 -9.28
C VAL A 68 -2.07 5.72 -7.92
N PRO A 69 -1.34 5.61 -6.81
CA PRO A 69 -1.81 6.12 -5.53
C PRO A 69 -2.23 7.59 -5.61
N ASN A 70 -3.27 7.97 -4.89
CA ASN A 70 -3.89 9.31 -4.97
C ASN A 70 -2.88 10.45 -4.83
N HIS A 71 -1.92 10.31 -3.92
CA HIS A 71 -0.90 11.33 -3.64
C HIS A 71 0.23 11.40 -4.67
N LEU A 72 0.33 10.41 -5.58
CA LEU A 72 1.34 10.36 -6.64
C LEU A 72 0.84 10.91 -8.00
N LEU A 73 -0.44 11.24 -8.10
CA LEU A 73 -1.08 11.61 -9.38
C LEU A 73 -0.33 12.73 -10.12
N PHE A 74 -0.03 13.83 -9.44
CA PHE A 74 0.67 14.96 -10.05
C PHE A 74 2.17 14.72 -10.18
N GLN A 75 2.79 13.96 -9.27
CA GLN A 75 4.19 13.56 -9.40
C GLN A 75 4.41 12.72 -10.66
N TRP A 76 3.52 11.79 -10.99
CA TRP A 76 3.58 11.02 -12.22
C TRP A 76 3.52 11.91 -13.46
N LYS A 77 2.66 12.92 -13.46
CA LYS A 77 2.61 13.93 -14.51
C LYS A 77 3.95 14.64 -14.67
N GLU A 78 4.53 15.12 -13.58
CA GLU A 78 5.82 15.82 -13.59
C GLU A 78 6.95 14.93 -14.12
N GLU A 79 7.02 13.67 -13.64
CA GLU A 79 8.02 12.71 -14.11
C GLU A 79 7.81 12.36 -15.59
N PHE A 80 6.57 12.33 -16.06
CA PHE A 80 6.26 12.11 -17.48
C PHE A 80 6.82 13.23 -18.35
N TYR A 81 6.51 14.49 -18.02
CA TYR A 81 7.03 15.65 -18.77
C TYR A 81 8.53 15.86 -18.59
N LYS A 82 9.09 15.42 -17.49
CA LYS A 82 10.54 15.46 -17.27
C LYS A 82 11.26 14.53 -18.25
N LEU A 83 10.72 13.32 -18.50
CA LEU A 83 11.30 12.37 -19.44
C LEU A 83 10.89 12.67 -20.89
N TYR A 84 9.62 12.98 -21.13
CA TYR A 84 9.06 13.31 -22.45
C TYR A 84 8.34 14.67 -22.41
N PRO A 85 9.06 15.78 -22.66
CA PRO A 85 8.49 17.14 -22.55
C PRO A 85 7.30 17.40 -23.46
N ASP A 86 7.25 16.77 -24.63
CA ASP A 86 6.22 16.97 -25.66
C ASP A 86 5.06 15.96 -25.56
N ALA A 87 5.05 15.11 -24.52
CA ALA A 87 4.00 14.10 -24.35
C ALA A 87 2.62 14.71 -24.10
N ASN A 88 1.60 14.10 -24.68
CA ASN A 88 0.18 14.49 -24.49
C ASN A 88 -0.44 13.63 -23.38
N VAL A 89 -0.41 14.10 -22.13
CA VAL A 89 -0.84 13.35 -20.95
C VAL A 89 -2.13 13.93 -20.39
N LEU A 90 -3.15 13.09 -20.24
CA LEU A 90 -4.38 13.43 -19.52
C LEU A 90 -4.27 12.98 -18.06
N VAL A 91 -4.36 13.91 -17.12
CA VAL A 91 -4.45 13.61 -15.69
C VAL A 91 -5.87 13.86 -15.24
N ALA A 92 -6.52 12.82 -14.73
CA ALA A 92 -7.89 12.89 -14.23
C ALA A 92 -7.88 12.92 -12.70
N ASP A 93 -8.27 14.05 -12.13
CA ASP A 93 -8.35 14.24 -10.69
C ASP A 93 -9.74 13.88 -10.10
N LYS A 94 -9.90 14.04 -8.79
CA LYS A 94 -11.17 13.74 -8.10
C LYS A 94 -12.35 14.55 -8.64
N THR A 95 -12.12 15.78 -9.11
CA THR A 95 -13.17 16.68 -9.60
C THR A 95 -13.69 16.25 -10.96
N ASP A 96 -12.85 15.65 -11.79
CA ASP A 96 -13.24 15.08 -13.08
C ASP A 96 -14.18 13.88 -12.92
N PHE A 97 -14.08 13.13 -11.82
CA PHE A 97 -14.91 11.96 -11.51
C PHE A 97 -16.22 12.30 -10.77
N THR A 98 -16.55 13.57 -10.60
CA THR A 98 -17.87 13.97 -10.09
C THR A 98 -18.97 13.60 -11.09
N LYS A 99 -20.19 13.40 -10.60
CA LYS A 99 -21.34 13.01 -11.44
C LYS A 99 -21.56 13.94 -12.64
N GLN A 100 -21.24 15.22 -12.48
CA GLN A 100 -21.41 16.25 -13.54
C GLN A 100 -20.29 16.20 -14.59
N ASN A 101 -19.06 15.87 -14.20
CA ASN A 101 -17.88 15.96 -15.08
C ASN A 101 -17.49 14.61 -15.70
N ARG A 102 -17.94 13.50 -15.12
CA ARG A 102 -17.50 12.15 -15.48
C ARG A 102 -17.77 11.80 -16.94
N GLU A 103 -18.94 12.14 -17.47
CA GLU A 103 -19.28 11.88 -18.88
C GLU A 103 -18.33 12.65 -19.82
N ARG A 104 -18.04 13.92 -19.49
CA ARG A 104 -17.10 14.73 -20.24
C ARG A 104 -15.67 14.15 -20.17
N LEU A 105 -15.25 13.70 -19.00
CA LEU A 105 -13.95 13.03 -18.84
C LEU A 105 -13.89 11.78 -19.71
N PHE A 106 -14.89 10.91 -19.64
CA PHE A 106 -14.92 9.67 -20.40
C PHE A 106 -14.95 9.93 -21.92
N GLY A 107 -15.72 10.91 -22.37
CA GLY A 107 -15.68 11.36 -23.76
C GLY A 107 -14.29 11.84 -24.20
N ARG A 108 -13.59 12.61 -23.35
CA ARG A 108 -12.20 13.05 -23.63
C ARG A 108 -11.22 11.86 -23.68
N ILE A 109 -11.36 10.88 -22.79
CA ILE A 109 -10.52 9.67 -22.80
C ILE A 109 -10.78 8.89 -24.09
N ALA A 110 -12.07 8.62 -24.41
CA ALA A 110 -12.44 7.80 -25.55
C ALA A 110 -11.99 8.40 -26.89
N THR A 111 -12.16 9.71 -27.10
CA THR A 111 -11.94 10.38 -28.39
C THR A 111 -10.55 11.02 -28.54
N GLY A 112 -9.83 11.25 -27.44
CA GLY A 112 -8.52 11.90 -27.49
C GLY A 112 -7.39 10.93 -27.83
N ASP A 113 -6.36 11.44 -28.51
CA ASP A 113 -5.09 10.72 -28.69
C ASP A 113 -4.13 11.10 -27.56
N TRP A 114 -4.13 10.27 -26.51
CA TRP A 114 -3.34 10.47 -25.31
C TRP A 114 -2.12 9.56 -25.32
N ASP A 115 -0.96 10.08 -24.95
CA ASP A 115 0.23 9.26 -24.71
C ASP A 115 0.12 8.50 -23.38
N ALA A 116 -0.62 9.06 -22.43
CA ALA A 116 -1.08 8.35 -21.24
C ALA A 116 -2.29 9.04 -20.62
N VAL A 117 -3.17 8.23 -20.00
CA VAL A 117 -4.25 8.70 -19.12
C VAL A 117 -3.91 8.29 -17.70
N ILE A 118 -3.65 9.26 -16.81
CA ILE A 118 -3.24 8.99 -15.43
C ILE A 118 -4.45 9.19 -14.51
N VAL A 119 -4.78 8.15 -13.74
CA VAL A 119 -5.91 8.15 -12.80
C VAL A 119 -5.47 7.67 -11.42
N ALA A 120 -6.12 8.16 -10.37
CA ALA A 120 -5.87 7.70 -9.02
C ALA A 120 -6.54 6.34 -8.72
N HIS A 121 -5.97 5.52 -7.82
CA HIS A 121 -6.56 4.25 -7.37
C HIS A 121 -8.03 4.40 -6.95
N SER A 122 -8.36 5.45 -6.18
CA SER A 122 -9.73 5.70 -5.72
C SER A 122 -10.69 6.08 -6.84
N SER A 123 -10.19 6.70 -7.91
CA SER A 123 -10.97 7.11 -9.08
C SER A 123 -11.15 5.98 -10.08
N PHE A 124 -10.17 5.09 -10.19
CA PHE A 124 -10.19 3.96 -11.12
C PHE A 124 -11.38 3.01 -10.88
N LYS A 125 -11.75 2.77 -9.62
CA LYS A 125 -12.92 1.97 -9.26
C LYS A 125 -14.26 2.56 -9.72
N LYS A 126 -14.29 3.86 -10.09
CA LYS A 126 -15.49 4.57 -10.60
C LYS A 126 -15.71 4.39 -12.10
N ILE A 127 -14.77 3.72 -12.78
CA ILE A 127 -14.89 3.35 -14.19
C ILE A 127 -15.51 1.96 -14.24
N ASP A 128 -16.78 1.87 -14.56
CA ASP A 128 -17.50 0.60 -14.60
C ASP A 128 -17.00 -0.29 -15.75
N MET A 129 -17.08 -1.60 -15.60
CA MET A 129 -16.89 -2.57 -16.68
C MET A 129 -18.24 -2.89 -17.34
N PRO A 130 -18.25 -3.32 -18.62
CA PRO A 130 -19.46 -3.86 -19.24
C PRO A 130 -20.10 -4.94 -18.37
N ALA A 131 -21.44 -4.91 -18.27
CA ALA A 131 -22.17 -5.79 -17.38
C ALA A 131 -22.02 -7.28 -17.73
N ASP A 132 -21.97 -7.61 -19.02
CA ASP A 132 -21.75 -8.96 -19.53
C ASP A 132 -20.37 -9.52 -19.16
N VAL A 133 -19.32 -8.70 -19.28
CA VAL A 133 -17.95 -9.09 -18.87
C VAL A 133 -17.87 -9.34 -17.35
N GLN A 134 -18.49 -8.43 -16.57
CA GLN A 134 -18.55 -8.62 -15.12
C GLN A 134 -19.31 -9.89 -14.75
N GLN A 135 -20.44 -10.13 -15.42
CA GLN A 135 -21.26 -11.31 -15.19
C GLN A 135 -20.49 -12.59 -15.45
N GLU A 136 -19.85 -12.70 -16.60
CA GLU A 136 -19.09 -13.90 -16.98
C GLU A 136 -17.99 -14.23 -15.95
N ILE A 137 -17.19 -13.23 -15.56
CA ILE A 137 -16.09 -13.45 -14.60
C ILE A 137 -16.63 -13.78 -13.20
N LEU A 138 -17.75 -13.16 -12.79
CA LEU A 138 -18.38 -13.48 -11.50
C LEU A 138 -19.01 -14.87 -11.48
N GLU A 139 -19.59 -15.31 -12.59
CA GLU A 139 -20.11 -16.68 -12.73
C GLU A 139 -18.98 -17.71 -12.58
N GLU A 140 -17.85 -17.52 -13.26
CA GLU A 140 -16.66 -18.38 -13.06
C GLU A 140 -16.23 -18.46 -11.58
N GLN A 141 -16.28 -17.31 -10.86
CA GLN A 141 -15.91 -17.28 -9.44
C GLN A 141 -16.96 -17.98 -8.56
N VAL A 142 -18.25 -17.88 -8.89
CA VAL A 142 -19.32 -18.58 -8.17
C VAL A 142 -19.18 -20.10 -8.36
N GLU A 143 -18.92 -20.56 -9.59
CA GLU A 143 -18.67 -21.97 -9.87
C GLU A 143 -17.50 -22.52 -9.04
N ALA A 144 -16.38 -21.80 -8.99
CA ALA A 144 -15.22 -22.18 -8.19
C ALA A 144 -15.55 -22.29 -6.69
N VAL A 145 -16.41 -21.41 -6.15
CA VAL A 145 -16.87 -21.51 -4.75
C VAL A 145 -17.78 -22.71 -4.53
N VAL A 146 -18.66 -23.00 -5.47
CA VAL A 146 -19.56 -24.17 -5.41
C VAL A 146 -18.75 -25.47 -5.39
N GLU A 147 -17.74 -25.60 -6.25
CA GLU A 147 -16.82 -26.74 -6.27
C GLU A 147 -16.05 -26.87 -4.95
N ALA A 148 -15.54 -25.75 -4.41
CA ALA A 148 -14.85 -25.75 -3.13
C ALA A 148 -15.77 -26.16 -1.96
N ILE A 149 -17.06 -25.77 -1.97
CA ILE A 149 -18.05 -26.22 -0.97
C ILE A 149 -18.28 -27.73 -1.09
N ALA A 150 -18.43 -28.26 -2.29
CA ALA A 150 -18.61 -29.69 -2.53
C ALA A 150 -17.40 -30.49 -2.01
N ALA A 151 -16.19 -30.08 -2.39
CA ALA A 151 -14.94 -30.69 -1.93
C ALA A 151 -14.78 -30.63 -0.39
N ALA A 152 -15.13 -29.50 0.22
CA ALA A 152 -15.08 -29.35 1.68
C ALA A 152 -16.08 -30.29 2.40
N LYS A 153 -17.26 -30.51 1.84
CA LYS A 153 -18.26 -31.44 2.39
C LYS A 153 -17.82 -32.90 2.25
N GLU A 154 -17.27 -33.28 1.11
CA GLU A 154 -16.74 -34.65 0.88
C GLU A 154 -15.56 -34.96 1.82
N ALA A 155 -14.67 -33.99 2.04
CA ALA A 155 -13.53 -34.14 2.93
C ALA A 155 -13.88 -34.05 4.42
N ASN A 156 -15.16 -33.98 4.79
CA ASN A 156 -15.63 -33.72 6.17
C ASN A 156 -14.97 -32.45 6.78
N GLY A 157 -14.84 -31.43 5.98
CA GLY A 157 -14.25 -30.14 6.38
C GLY A 157 -14.95 -29.50 7.56
N SER A 158 -14.27 -28.58 8.24
CA SER A 158 -14.84 -27.92 9.41
C SER A 158 -16.10 -27.12 9.04
N ARG A 159 -17.07 -27.08 9.98
CA ARG A 159 -18.29 -26.26 9.83
C ARG A 159 -17.96 -24.78 9.58
N ALA A 160 -16.86 -24.29 10.18
CA ALA A 160 -16.39 -22.92 10.00
C ALA A 160 -15.94 -22.65 8.55
N THR A 161 -15.16 -23.57 7.96
CA THR A 161 -14.71 -23.50 6.55
C THR A 161 -15.90 -23.50 5.60
N ILE A 162 -16.84 -24.44 5.77
CA ILE A 162 -18.04 -24.51 4.92
C ILE A 162 -18.85 -23.22 5.02
N LYS A 163 -19.10 -22.72 6.24
CA LYS A 163 -19.82 -21.45 6.46
C LYS A 163 -19.10 -20.24 5.82
N GLN A 164 -17.78 -20.22 5.85
CA GLN A 164 -17.00 -19.17 5.21
C GLN A 164 -17.17 -19.20 3.69
N LEU A 165 -17.09 -20.37 3.06
CA LEU A 165 -17.31 -20.56 1.63
C LEU A 165 -18.75 -20.20 1.22
N GLU A 166 -19.75 -20.61 2.01
CA GLU A 166 -21.15 -20.22 1.79
C GLU A 166 -21.35 -18.72 1.86
N LYS A 167 -20.69 -18.01 2.78
CA LYS A 167 -20.71 -16.55 2.85
C LYS A 167 -20.03 -15.89 1.66
N GLN A 168 -18.93 -16.47 1.13
CA GLN A 168 -18.30 -15.99 -0.11
C GLN A 168 -19.24 -16.15 -1.30
N LYS A 169 -19.88 -17.30 -1.43
CA LYS A 169 -20.88 -17.57 -2.47
C LYS A 169 -22.01 -16.54 -2.44
N GLU A 170 -22.63 -16.34 -1.28
CA GLU A 170 -23.70 -15.35 -1.08
C GLU A 170 -23.27 -13.94 -1.50
N LYS A 171 -22.07 -13.51 -1.11
CA LYS A 171 -21.53 -12.19 -1.49
C LYS A 171 -21.38 -12.03 -3.00
N MET A 172 -20.92 -13.08 -3.70
CA MET A 172 -20.74 -13.05 -5.15
C MET A 172 -22.08 -13.11 -5.89
N GLU A 173 -23.01 -13.96 -5.44
CA GLU A 173 -24.37 -14.06 -6.00
C GLU A 173 -25.14 -12.75 -5.81
N ASN A 174 -25.04 -12.10 -4.64
CA ASN A 174 -25.65 -10.80 -4.39
C ASN A 174 -25.11 -9.72 -5.36
N ARG A 175 -23.80 -9.74 -5.63
CA ARG A 175 -23.20 -8.84 -6.60
C ARG A 175 -23.68 -9.13 -8.02
N LEU A 176 -23.75 -10.39 -8.41
CA LEU A 176 -24.28 -10.82 -9.71
C LEU A 176 -25.73 -10.39 -9.88
N ASN A 177 -26.58 -10.65 -8.88
CA ASN A 177 -27.99 -10.23 -8.91
C ASN A 177 -28.14 -8.71 -9.00
N ALA A 178 -27.30 -7.94 -8.30
CA ALA A 178 -27.29 -6.49 -8.38
C ALA A 178 -26.90 -5.98 -9.80
N LEU A 179 -25.95 -6.65 -10.45
CA LEU A 179 -25.56 -6.34 -11.84
C LEU A 179 -26.70 -6.60 -12.82
N VAL A 180 -27.35 -7.77 -12.71
CA VAL A 180 -28.48 -8.13 -13.56
C VAL A 180 -29.64 -7.16 -13.38
N ALA A 181 -29.96 -6.77 -12.14
CA ALA A 181 -31.00 -5.79 -11.84
C ALA A 181 -30.66 -4.39 -12.40
N ALA A 182 -29.39 -3.97 -12.33
CA ALA A 182 -28.94 -2.67 -12.84
C ALA A 182 -28.90 -2.61 -14.37
N ALA A 183 -28.64 -3.72 -15.05
CA ALA A 183 -28.58 -3.78 -16.51
C ALA A 183 -29.93 -3.45 -17.18
N GLY A 184 -31.05 -3.68 -16.47
CA GLY A 184 -32.40 -3.35 -16.97
C GLY A 184 -32.84 -1.89 -16.79
N THR A 185 -32.07 -1.07 -16.05
CA THR A 185 -32.51 0.27 -15.62
C THR A 185 -31.55 1.41 -15.97
N LYS A 186 -30.32 1.12 -16.43
CA LYS A 186 -29.32 2.14 -16.77
C LYS A 186 -29.42 2.56 -18.25
N ASP A 187 -29.52 3.87 -18.47
CA ASP A 187 -29.05 4.48 -19.73
C ASP A 187 -27.58 4.07 -19.94
N LYS A 188 -27.20 3.77 -21.19
CA LYS A 188 -25.81 3.38 -21.52
C LYS A 188 -24.85 4.49 -21.10
N SER A 189 -24.25 4.34 -19.91
CA SER A 189 -23.09 5.14 -19.51
C SER A 189 -21.85 4.53 -20.16
N VAL A 190 -20.93 5.38 -20.60
CA VAL A 190 -19.61 4.98 -21.11
C VAL A 190 -18.90 4.14 -20.06
N ASP A 191 -18.49 2.93 -20.42
CA ASP A 191 -17.78 2.00 -19.57
C ASP A 191 -16.30 1.88 -19.95
N PHE A 192 -15.55 1.01 -19.26
CA PHE A 192 -14.11 0.83 -19.48
C PHE A 192 -13.80 0.37 -20.93
N ALA A 193 -14.62 -0.50 -21.50
CA ALA A 193 -14.40 -0.96 -22.86
C ALA A 193 -14.59 0.17 -23.89
N ASP A 194 -15.57 1.05 -23.67
CA ASP A 194 -15.82 2.22 -24.52
C ASP A 194 -14.69 3.26 -24.49
N LEU A 195 -13.87 3.28 -23.43
CA LEU A 195 -12.72 4.18 -23.33
C LEU A 195 -11.61 3.84 -24.33
N GLY A 196 -11.60 2.61 -24.85
CA GLY A 196 -10.58 2.13 -25.78
C GLY A 196 -9.19 1.99 -25.17
N VAL A 197 -9.12 1.79 -23.85
CA VAL A 197 -7.87 1.51 -23.14
C VAL A 197 -7.38 0.12 -23.51
N ASP A 198 -6.16 0.01 -24.00
CA ASP A 198 -5.54 -1.24 -24.45
C ASP A 198 -4.33 -1.68 -23.61
N ALA A 199 -3.89 -0.84 -22.68
CA ALA A 199 -2.83 -1.19 -21.73
C ALA A 199 -3.05 -0.51 -20.39
N LEU A 200 -2.87 -1.28 -19.31
CA LEU A 200 -3.04 -0.86 -17.92
C LEU A 200 -1.71 -0.96 -17.17
N PHE A 201 -1.24 0.18 -16.68
CA PHE A 201 -0.03 0.30 -15.86
C PHE A 201 -0.42 0.66 -14.43
N VAL A 202 -0.10 -0.21 -13.46
CA VAL A 202 -0.56 -0.06 -12.07
C VAL A 202 0.62 0.13 -11.13
N ASP A 203 0.78 1.33 -10.61
CA ASP A 203 1.81 1.62 -9.60
C ASP A 203 1.34 1.21 -8.20
N GLU A 204 2.29 0.79 -7.36
CA GLU A 204 2.04 0.22 -6.04
C GLU A 204 0.96 -0.89 -6.07
N SER A 205 1.13 -1.81 -7.03
CA SER A 205 0.15 -2.88 -7.31
C SER A 205 -0.12 -3.81 -6.11
N HIS A 206 0.75 -3.83 -5.10
CA HIS A 206 0.50 -4.55 -3.84
C HIS A 206 -0.77 -4.08 -3.10
N GLU A 207 -1.29 -2.89 -3.42
CA GLU A 207 -2.57 -2.40 -2.92
C GLU A 207 -3.77 -3.24 -3.38
N PHE A 208 -3.62 -4.04 -4.43
CA PHE A 208 -4.64 -4.93 -4.98
C PHE A 208 -4.44 -6.40 -4.61
N LYS A 209 -3.55 -6.71 -3.67
CA LYS A 209 -3.20 -8.07 -3.25
C LYS A 209 -4.32 -8.87 -2.59
N ASN A 210 -5.33 -8.18 -2.04
CA ASN A 210 -6.47 -8.81 -1.37
C ASN A 210 -7.54 -9.27 -2.38
N LEU A 211 -7.15 -10.09 -3.35
CA LEU A 211 -8.07 -10.75 -4.27
C LEU A 211 -8.64 -12.00 -3.60
N ALA A 212 -9.97 -12.15 -3.62
CA ALA A 212 -10.63 -13.30 -3.02
C ALA A 212 -10.19 -14.61 -3.66
N PHE A 213 -10.01 -15.64 -2.86
CA PHE A 213 -9.80 -17.01 -3.32
C PHE A 213 -10.52 -18.00 -2.40
N GLN A 214 -10.81 -19.18 -2.94
CA GLN A 214 -11.50 -20.25 -2.23
C GLN A 214 -10.49 -21.23 -1.69
N THR A 215 -10.69 -21.69 -0.44
CA THR A 215 -9.83 -22.69 0.16
C THR A 215 -10.59 -23.53 1.19
N THR A 216 -10.27 -24.81 1.21
CA THR A 216 -10.71 -25.74 2.24
C THR A 216 -9.76 -25.77 3.44
N MET A 217 -8.61 -25.11 3.34
CA MET A 217 -7.60 -25.06 4.39
C MET A 217 -8.06 -24.20 5.56
N ASN A 218 -7.88 -24.71 6.75
CA ASN A 218 -8.13 -23.97 8.00
C ASN A 218 -6.82 -23.81 8.79
N VAL A 219 -5.96 -22.93 8.28
CA VAL A 219 -4.63 -22.66 8.86
C VAL A 219 -4.36 -21.18 8.89
N SER A 220 -3.48 -20.74 9.77
CA SER A 220 -2.99 -19.36 9.80
C SER A 220 -2.06 -19.07 8.60
N GLY A 221 -1.92 -17.80 8.22
CA GLY A 221 -0.98 -17.38 7.17
C GLY A 221 -1.57 -17.34 5.76
N LEU A 222 -2.88 -17.48 5.60
CA LEU A 222 -3.57 -17.37 4.30
C LEU A 222 -3.91 -15.92 3.91
N GLY A 223 -3.93 -15.00 4.89
CA GLY A 223 -4.36 -13.62 4.65
C GLY A 223 -5.87 -13.46 4.56
N ASN A 224 -6.33 -12.45 3.83
CA ASN A 224 -7.75 -12.16 3.65
C ASN A 224 -8.33 -12.97 2.47
N VAL A 225 -8.84 -14.16 2.74
CA VAL A 225 -9.47 -15.04 1.73
C VAL A 225 -10.79 -14.47 1.17
N MET A 226 -11.46 -13.58 1.90
CA MET A 226 -12.72 -12.95 1.46
C MET A 226 -12.50 -11.87 0.40
N GLY A 227 -11.28 -11.39 0.27
CA GLY A 227 -10.90 -10.37 -0.68
C GLY A 227 -11.54 -9.00 -0.47
N SER A 228 -11.20 -8.06 -1.33
CA SER A 228 -11.75 -6.71 -1.38
C SER A 228 -12.45 -6.43 -2.71
N ALA A 229 -13.41 -5.51 -2.70
CA ALA A 229 -14.09 -5.07 -3.92
C ALA A 229 -13.12 -4.39 -4.91
N LYS A 230 -12.15 -3.64 -4.40
CA LYS A 230 -11.09 -2.96 -5.15
C LYS A 230 -10.24 -3.97 -5.94
N ALA A 231 -9.81 -5.05 -5.29
CA ALA A 231 -8.99 -6.08 -5.96
C ALA A 231 -9.79 -6.87 -7.00
N LEU A 232 -11.07 -7.16 -6.72
CA LEU A 232 -11.92 -7.85 -7.69
C LEU A 232 -12.18 -6.97 -8.93
N ASP A 233 -12.44 -5.68 -8.75
CA ASP A 233 -12.61 -4.73 -9.85
C ASP A 233 -11.36 -4.65 -10.74
N MET A 234 -10.17 -4.54 -10.12
CA MET A 234 -8.90 -4.58 -10.84
C MET A 234 -8.72 -5.92 -11.58
N PHE A 235 -9.05 -7.03 -10.96
CA PHE A 235 -8.93 -8.36 -11.57
C PHE A 235 -9.82 -8.49 -12.82
N ILE A 236 -11.07 -8.03 -12.76
CA ILE A 236 -12.00 -8.06 -13.90
C ILE A 236 -11.42 -7.26 -15.07
N LYS A 237 -10.88 -6.06 -14.81
CA LYS A 237 -10.28 -5.20 -15.84
C LYS A 237 -9.00 -5.81 -16.43
N CYS A 238 -8.14 -6.41 -15.59
CA CYS A 238 -6.96 -7.13 -16.08
C CYS A 238 -7.37 -8.33 -16.96
N ARG A 239 -8.34 -9.13 -16.53
CA ARG A 239 -8.84 -10.26 -17.31
C ARG A 239 -9.44 -9.83 -18.65
N TYR A 240 -10.21 -8.74 -18.65
CA TYR A 240 -10.76 -8.17 -19.87
C TYR A 240 -9.65 -7.80 -20.86
N LEU A 241 -8.65 -7.01 -20.43
CA LEU A 241 -7.54 -6.61 -21.30
C LEU A 241 -6.74 -7.82 -21.82
N GLN A 242 -6.45 -8.79 -20.97
CA GLN A 242 -5.73 -10.00 -21.38
C GLN A 242 -6.50 -10.84 -22.41
N ARG A 243 -7.84 -10.91 -22.31
CA ARG A 243 -8.67 -11.61 -23.29
C ARG A 243 -8.72 -10.87 -24.62
N GLU A 244 -8.84 -9.55 -24.61
CA GLU A 244 -8.88 -8.72 -25.83
C GLU A 244 -7.53 -8.61 -26.54
N HIS A 245 -6.41 -8.82 -25.83
CA HIS A 245 -5.06 -8.57 -26.33
C HIS A 245 -4.11 -9.78 -26.18
N ASP A 246 -4.61 -11.00 -26.32
CA ASP A 246 -3.83 -12.26 -26.32
C ASP A 246 -2.87 -12.38 -25.11
N GLY A 247 -3.36 -12.11 -23.91
CA GLY A 247 -2.59 -12.16 -22.66
C GLY A 247 -1.75 -10.93 -22.37
N ARG A 248 -1.78 -9.90 -23.23
CA ARG A 248 -1.00 -8.66 -23.13
C ARG A 248 -1.78 -7.53 -22.45
N GLY A 249 -1.12 -6.39 -22.23
CA GLY A 249 -1.78 -5.16 -21.81
C GLY A 249 -1.83 -4.92 -20.31
N VAL A 250 -1.20 -5.75 -19.47
CA VAL A 250 -1.19 -5.56 -18.01
C VAL A 250 0.24 -5.41 -17.50
N TYR A 251 0.53 -4.28 -16.85
CA TYR A 251 1.84 -3.96 -16.31
C TYR A 251 1.71 -3.51 -14.85
N PHE A 252 2.30 -4.25 -13.95
CA PHE A 252 2.29 -3.98 -12.53
C PHE A 252 3.65 -3.47 -12.05
N MET A 253 3.64 -2.59 -11.05
CA MET A 253 4.85 -2.04 -10.44
C MET A 253 4.72 -2.09 -8.93
N THR A 254 5.72 -2.66 -8.26
CA THR A 254 5.83 -2.60 -6.80
C THR A 254 7.26 -2.90 -6.36
N GLY A 255 7.67 -2.38 -5.22
CA GLY A 255 8.92 -2.78 -4.56
C GLY A 255 8.71 -3.82 -3.47
N THR A 256 7.46 -4.20 -3.20
CA THR A 256 7.08 -5.13 -2.12
C THR A 256 5.96 -6.05 -2.60
N PRO A 257 6.24 -6.96 -3.58
CA PRO A 257 5.23 -7.82 -4.18
C PRO A 257 4.57 -8.76 -3.18
N VAL A 258 5.34 -9.21 -2.19
CA VAL A 258 4.89 -10.07 -1.09
C VAL A 258 5.18 -9.37 0.23
N SER A 259 4.16 -8.97 0.95
CA SER A 259 4.32 -8.14 2.15
C SER A 259 3.81 -8.79 3.44
N ASN A 260 2.93 -9.79 3.35
CA ASN A 260 2.25 -10.35 4.51
C ASN A 260 2.17 -11.88 4.49
N THR A 261 1.75 -12.47 3.38
CA THR A 261 1.55 -13.91 3.27
C THR A 261 2.10 -14.47 1.97
N ILE A 262 2.50 -15.74 1.97
CA ILE A 262 2.96 -16.42 0.75
C ILE A 262 1.82 -16.62 -0.28
N ALA A 263 0.56 -16.55 0.16
CA ALA A 263 -0.60 -16.58 -0.73
C ALA A 263 -0.68 -15.34 -1.66
N GLU A 264 0.03 -14.25 -1.33
CA GLU A 264 0.14 -13.07 -2.20
C GLU A 264 0.83 -13.38 -3.53
N VAL A 265 1.74 -14.36 -3.56
CA VAL A 265 2.36 -14.85 -4.81
C VAL A 265 1.30 -15.46 -5.74
N TYR A 266 0.41 -16.29 -5.18
CA TYR A 266 -0.71 -16.85 -5.93
C TYR A 266 -1.61 -15.75 -6.51
N THR A 267 -1.91 -14.73 -5.71
CA THR A 267 -2.70 -13.58 -6.17
C THR A 267 -2.02 -12.85 -7.35
N LEU A 268 -0.72 -12.61 -7.27
CA LEU A 268 0.04 -12.01 -8.36
C LEU A 268 0.00 -12.88 -9.64
N GLN A 269 0.17 -14.18 -9.49
CA GLN A 269 0.07 -15.09 -10.64
C GLN A 269 -1.34 -15.10 -11.26
N ARG A 270 -2.40 -14.95 -10.46
CA ARG A 270 -3.76 -14.79 -10.98
C ARG A 270 -3.93 -13.52 -11.83
N TYR A 271 -3.30 -12.41 -11.44
CA TYR A 271 -3.31 -11.20 -12.25
C TYR A 271 -2.47 -11.32 -13.52
N MET A 272 -1.29 -11.95 -13.44
CA MET A 272 -0.28 -11.87 -14.49
C MET A 272 -0.26 -13.08 -15.43
N GLN A 273 -0.65 -14.28 -14.97
CA GLN A 273 -0.53 -15.52 -15.72
C GLN A 273 -1.70 -16.51 -15.45
N TYR A 274 -2.93 -16.00 -15.38
CA TYR A 274 -4.10 -16.82 -15.04
C TYR A 274 -4.30 -18.00 -15.99
N GLU A 275 -4.14 -17.81 -17.29
CA GLU A 275 -4.29 -18.89 -18.28
C GLU A 275 -3.21 -19.97 -18.14
N GLU A 276 -2.00 -19.60 -17.73
CA GLU A 276 -0.95 -20.56 -17.44
C GLU A 276 -1.27 -21.39 -16.20
N LEU A 277 -1.80 -20.74 -15.13
CA LEU A 277 -2.29 -21.47 -13.95
C LEU A 277 -3.37 -22.49 -14.33
N LYS A 278 -4.32 -22.09 -15.17
CA LYS A 278 -5.40 -22.94 -15.68
C LYS A 278 -4.87 -24.10 -16.52
N ALA A 279 -3.95 -23.82 -17.44
CA ALA A 279 -3.32 -24.87 -18.27
C ALA A 279 -2.54 -25.90 -17.44
N LYS A 280 -2.02 -25.51 -16.27
CA LYS A 280 -1.32 -26.41 -15.34
C LYS A 280 -2.26 -27.06 -14.31
N GLY A 281 -3.55 -26.74 -14.29
CA GLY A 281 -4.54 -27.24 -13.32
C GLY A 281 -4.29 -26.77 -11.89
N ILE A 282 -3.69 -25.59 -11.71
CA ILE A 282 -3.38 -24.97 -10.41
C ILE A 282 -4.00 -23.57 -10.26
N GLU A 283 -5.06 -23.30 -11.02
CA GLU A 283 -5.83 -22.06 -10.92
C GLU A 283 -6.60 -21.91 -9.62
N HIS A 284 -6.90 -23.03 -8.94
CA HIS A 284 -7.51 -23.03 -7.62
C HIS A 284 -6.45 -22.99 -6.51
N PHE A 285 -6.70 -22.21 -5.47
CA PHE A 285 -5.70 -22.00 -4.41
C PHE A 285 -5.22 -23.30 -3.75
N ASP A 286 -6.11 -24.25 -3.46
CA ASP A 286 -5.73 -25.48 -2.77
C ASP A 286 -4.80 -26.37 -3.63
N ALA A 287 -5.00 -26.37 -4.95
CA ALA A 287 -4.11 -27.06 -5.89
C ALA A 287 -2.74 -26.35 -5.97
N TRP A 288 -2.74 -25.02 -6.07
CA TRP A 288 -1.52 -24.22 -6.04
C TRP A 288 -0.77 -24.38 -4.72
N ALA A 289 -1.48 -24.32 -3.60
CA ALA A 289 -0.91 -24.43 -2.26
C ALA A 289 -0.31 -25.80 -2.00
N SER A 290 -0.92 -26.88 -2.48
CA SER A 290 -0.34 -28.22 -2.39
C SER A 290 0.90 -28.41 -3.26
N THR A 291 1.04 -27.64 -4.34
CA THR A 291 2.20 -27.66 -5.22
C THR A 291 3.37 -26.84 -4.68
N PHE A 292 3.10 -25.63 -4.18
CA PHE A 292 4.12 -24.63 -3.88
C PHE A 292 4.21 -24.23 -2.42
N GLY A 293 3.27 -24.62 -1.58
CA GLY A 293 3.24 -24.23 -0.19
C GLY A 293 3.35 -25.39 0.78
N GLN A 294 3.90 -25.13 1.94
CA GLN A 294 4.02 -26.10 3.02
C GLN A 294 3.43 -25.54 4.30
N ILE A 295 2.57 -26.35 4.95
CA ILE A 295 2.07 -26.07 6.29
C ILE A 295 3.15 -26.49 7.28
N THR A 296 3.51 -25.59 8.18
CA THR A 296 4.45 -25.84 9.26
C THR A 296 3.76 -25.76 10.60
N ASN A 297 4.11 -26.66 11.50
CA ASN A 297 3.67 -26.63 12.87
C ASN A 297 4.81 -26.11 13.74
N ALA A 298 4.57 -25.04 14.48
CA ALA A 298 5.55 -24.45 15.36
C ALA A 298 4.91 -24.06 16.70
N TRP A 299 5.69 -24.17 17.78
CA TRP A 299 5.34 -23.59 19.06
C TRP A 299 5.58 -22.09 18.99
N GLU A 300 4.51 -21.33 19.05
CA GLU A 300 4.57 -19.86 19.04
C GLU A 300 4.11 -19.32 20.38
N LEU A 301 4.73 -18.23 20.83
CA LEU A 301 4.23 -17.47 21.97
C LEU A 301 2.79 -17.01 21.63
N ASP A 302 1.90 -17.19 22.60
CA ASP A 302 0.56 -16.63 22.45
C ASP A 302 0.59 -15.09 22.59
N ALA A 303 -0.58 -14.47 22.48
CA ALA A 303 -0.68 -13.02 22.53
C ALA A 303 -0.26 -12.40 23.88
N THR A 304 -0.16 -13.21 24.94
CA THR A 304 0.32 -12.77 26.26
C THR A 304 1.84 -12.67 26.33
N GLY A 305 2.54 -13.36 25.42
CA GLY A 305 4.01 -13.47 25.44
C GLY A 305 4.54 -14.39 26.55
N VAL A 306 3.67 -15.14 27.24
CA VAL A 306 4.02 -16.00 28.39
C VAL A 306 3.90 -17.47 28.03
N ASN A 307 2.82 -17.85 27.33
CA ASN A 307 2.52 -19.23 27.02
C ASN A 307 2.84 -19.60 25.58
N TYR A 308 3.22 -20.85 25.34
CA TYR A 308 3.42 -21.38 24.00
C TYR A 308 2.20 -22.17 23.55
N LYS A 309 1.74 -21.92 22.30
CA LYS A 309 0.70 -22.68 21.64
C LYS A 309 1.20 -23.25 20.34
N LEU A 310 0.87 -24.51 20.07
CA LEU A 310 1.15 -25.11 18.77
C LEU A 310 0.23 -24.50 17.72
N LYS A 311 0.81 -23.87 16.70
CA LYS A 311 0.07 -23.28 15.59
C LYS A 311 0.51 -23.89 14.27
N SER A 312 -0.48 -24.19 13.44
CA SER A 312 -0.27 -24.60 12.03
C SER A 312 -0.34 -23.33 11.17
N ARG A 313 0.72 -23.12 10.37
CA ARG A 313 0.81 -21.98 9.46
C ARG A 313 1.15 -22.43 8.05
N PHE A 314 0.53 -21.80 7.08
CA PHE A 314 0.96 -21.80 5.69
C PHE A 314 2.11 -20.79 5.55
N ALA A 315 3.35 -21.25 5.68
CA ALA A 315 4.48 -20.34 5.95
C ALA A 315 5.76 -20.64 5.17
N LYS A 316 5.84 -21.74 4.44
CA LYS A 316 7.04 -22.09 3.68
C LYS A 316 6.69 -22.42 2.23
N PHE A 317 7.61 -22.07 1.33
CA PHE A 317 7.55 -22.53 -0.04
C PHE A 317 8.17 -23.91 -0.20
N GLN A 318 7.60 -24.70 -1.06
CA GLN A 318 8.17 -25.92 -1.61
C GLN A 318 8.21 -25.81 -3.13
N ASN A 319 8.92 -26.69 -3.81
CA ASN A 319 9.09 -26.66 -5.25
C ASN A 319 9.50 -25.28 -5.78
N VAL A 320 10.41 -24.63 -5.04
CA VAL A 320 10.84 -23.24 -5.27
C VAL A 320 11.40 -23.01 -6.68
N PRO A 321 12.20 -23.91 -7.28
CA PRO A 321 12.72 -23.68 -8.63
C PRO A 321 11.60 -23.51 -9.69
N GLU A 322 10.56 -24.31 -9.64
CA GLU A 322 9.41 -24.22 -10.54
C GLU A 322 8.63 -22.92 -10.30
N LEU A 323 8.34 -22.62 -9.03
CA LEU A 323 7.67 -21.39 -8.66
C LEU A 323 8.44 -20.14 -9.13
N LEU A 324 9.75 -20.13 -8.95
CA LEU A 324 10.61 -19.02 -9.42
C LEU A 324 10.65 -18.93 -10.94
N SER A 325 10.66 -20.07 -11.65
CA SER A 325 10.58 -20.10 -13.10
C SER A 325 9.28 -19.46 -13.59
N MET A 326 8.15 -19.84 -12.99
CA MET A 326 6.84 -19.24 -13.28
C MET A 326 6.79 -17.76 -12.91
N TYR A 327 7.33 -17.37 -11.75
CA TYR A 327 7.36 -15.98 -11.33
C TYR A 327 8.20 -15.11 -12.27
N ARG A 328 9.39 -15.59 -12.64
CA ARG A 328 10.29 -14.90 -13.56
C ARG A 328 9.80 -14.82 -15.00
N SER A 329 8.79 -15.60 -15.39
CA SER A 329 8.22 -15.47 -16.73
C SER A 329 7.52 -14.12 -16.92
N PHE A 330 6.91 -13.56 -15.89
CA PHE A 330 6.26 -12.24 -15.95
C PHE A 330 6.93 -11.16 -15.09
N ALA A 331 7.78 -11.50 -14.10
CA ALA A 331 8.39 -10.53 -13.19
C ALA A 331 9.82 -10.18 -13.61
N ASP A 332 10.08 -8.89 -13.77
CA ASP A 332 11.41 -8.31 -13.85
C ASP A 332 11.86 -7.92 -12.45
N VAL A 333 12.87 -8.64 -11.92
CA VAL A 333 13.29 -8.53 -10.53
C VAL A 333 14.61 -7.78 -10.44
N VAL A 334 14.62 -6.65 -9.74
CA VAL A 334 15.82 -5.86 -9.46
C VAL A 334 15.96 -5.64 -7.97
N THR A 335 16.97 -6.25 -7.39
CA THR A 335 17.29 -6.14 -5.97
C THR A 335 18.26 -4.99 -5.69
N LYS A 336 18.43 -4.64 -4.41
CA LYS A 336 19.45 -3.69 -3.99
C LYS A 336 20.86 -4.16 -4.39
N ASN A 337 21.15 -5.45 -4.26
CA ASN A 337 22.46 -6.00 -4.60
C ASN A 337 22.75 -5.84 -6.10
N ASP A 338 21.75 -6.01 -6.96
CA ASP A 338 21.91 -5.82 -8.43
C ASP A 338 22.25 -4.36 -8.74
N LEU A 339 21.59 -3.40 -8.07
CA LEU A 339 21.87 -1.98 -8.23
C LEU A 339 23.29 -1.61 -7.76
N ASP A 340 23.70 -2.11 -6.60
CA ASP A 340 25.02 -1.83 -6.04
C ASP A 340 26.13 -2.47 -6.91
N GLN A 341 25.87 -3.64 -7.48
CA GLN A 341 26.79 -4.29 -8.43
C GLN A 341 26.91 -3.48 -9.72
N GLN A 342 25.81 -3.06 -10.32
CA GLN A 342 25.82 -2.21 -11.53
C GLN A 342 26.57 -0.89 -11.30
N ALA A 343 26.37 -0.25 -10.14
CA ALA A 343 27.09 0.96 -9.80
C ALA A 343 28.61 0.72 -9.70
N LYS A 344 29.02 -0.39 -9.10
CA LYS A 344 30.43 -0.79 -8.97
C LYS A 344 31.06 -1.06 -10.32
N GLU A 345 30.37 -1.78 -11.21
CA GLU A 345 30.83 -2.07 -12.58
C GLU A 345 30.98 -0.80 -13.42
N ALA A 346 30.08 0.18 -13.21
CA ALA A 346 30.16 1.49 -13.83
C ALA A 346 31.19 2.45 -13.21
N GLY A 347 31.93 2.02 -12.16
CA GLY A 347 32.86 2.88 -11.42
C GLY A 347 32.17 4.01 -10.66
N GLN A 348 30.89 3.87 -10.36
CA GLN A 348 30.08 4.84 -9.63
C GLN A 348 29.97 4.47 -8.14
N ARG A 349 29.59 5.44 -7.32
CA ARG A 349 29.25 5.16 -5.92
C ARG A 349 27.99 4.29 -5.83
N PRO A 350 27.89 3.41 -4.80
CA PRO A 350 26.66 2.66 -4.57
C PRO A 350 25.43 3.58 -4.54
N TYR A 351 24.33 3.15 -5.14
CA TYR A 351 23.09 3.92 -5.16
C TYR A 351 22.49 4.12 -3.76
N THR A 352 22.82 3.21 -2.86
CA THR A 352 22.43 3.31 -1.45
C THR A 352 23.52 4.04 -0.67
N PRO A 353 23.23 5.18 -0.02
CA PRO A 353 24.22 5.81 0.84
C PRO A 353 24.61 4.85 1.98
N PRO A 354 25.90 4.80 2.35
CA PRO A 354 26.35 3.95 3.44
C PRO A 354 25.70 4.39 4.75
N VAL A 355 25.20 3.43 5.52
CA VAL A 355 24.73 3.67 6.87
C VAL A 355 25.95 3.75 7.80
N LYS A 356 25.97 4.70 8.74
CA LYS A 356 27.00 4.82 9.75
C LYS A 356 27.17 3.46 10.46
N ASP A 357 28.39 3.00 10.61
CA ASP A 357 28.73 1.69 11.21
C ASP A 357 28.11 0.45 10.50
N GLY A 358 27.64 0.62 9.25
CA GLY A 358 27.13 -0.46 8.39
C GLY A 358 25.78 -1.05 8.76
N LYS A 359 25.11 -0.56 9.82
CA LYS A 359 23.81 -1.08 10.29
C LYS A 359 22.97 0.00 10.96
N PRO A 360 21.63 -0.16 10.96
CA PRO A 360 20.76 0.68 11.77
C PRO A 360 21.12 0.66 13.24
N TYR A 361 20.97 1.80 13.90
CA TYR A 361 21.23 1.94 15.32
C TYR A 361 19.95 1.67 16.11
N ASN A 362 20.01 0.78 17.11
CA ASN A 362 18.92 0.49 18.02
C ASN A 362 19.19 1.10 19.39
N ASP A 363 18.46 2.16 19.75
CA ASP A 363 18.45 2.72 21.08
C ASP A 363 17.46 1.92 21.95
N VAL A 364 18.00 1.13 22.87
CA VAL A 364 17.20 0.41 23.85
C VAL A 364 17.10 1.28 25.09
N VAL A 365 15.89 1.64 25.49
CA VAL A 365 15.60 2.46 26.66
C VAL A 365 14.96 1.62 27.77
N GLU A 366 15.20 2.01 29.01
CA GLU A 366 14.55 1.39 30.15
C GLU A 366 13.09 1.85 30.24
N ARG A 367 12.22 0.96 30.66
CA ARG A 367 10.81 1.29 30.93
C ARG A 367 10.67 2.00 32.28
N SER A 368 9.77 2.97 32.36
CA SER A 368 9.43 3.58 33.64
C SER A 368 8.72 2.58 34.57
N PRO A 369 8.69 2.82 35.89
CA PRO A 369 7.92 1.99 36.83
C PRO A 369 6.44 1.88 36.43
N ASP A 370 5.80 2.98 36.02
CA ASP A 370 4.41 3.02 35.58
C ASP A 370 4.16 2.19 34.32
N GLN A 371 5.10 2.24 33.36
CA GLN A 371 5.06 1.36 32.19
C GLN A 371 5.17 -0.10 32.57
N ALA A 372 6.01 -0.44 33.57
CA ALA A 372 6.19 -1.81 34.00
C ALA A 372 4.89 -2.36 34.60
N GLU A 373 4.26 -1.62 35.52
CA GLU A 373 2.98 -1.96 36.14
C GLU A 373 1.86 -2.07 35.10
N TYR A 374 1.79 -1.12 34.17
CA TYR A 374 0.78 -1.16 33.10
C TYR A 374 0.94 -2.39 32.19
N MET A 375 2.18 -2.81 31.89
CA MET A 375 2.42 -4.00 31.08
C MET A 375 1.92 -5.29 31.75
N GLU A 376 1.93 -5.37 33.09
CA GLU A 376 1.28 -6.48 33.83
C GLU A 376 -0.23 -6.47 33.62
N SER A 377 -0.86 -5.30 33.61
CA SER A 377 -2.28 -5.16 33.30
C SER A 377 -2.62 -5.57 31.86
N ILE A 378 -1.75 -5.29 30.89
CA ILE A 378 -1.89 -5.73 29.50
C ILE A 378 -1.88 -7.25 29.39
N ILE A 379 -0.96 -7.92 30.09
CA ILE A 379 -0.91 -9.39 30.15
C ILE A 379 -2.19 -9.95 30.76
N TYR A 380 -2.62 -9.41 31.88
CA TYR A 380 -3.86 -9.82 32.54
C TYR A 380 -5.09 -9.68 31.63
N ARG A 381 -5.25 -8.54 30.96
CA ARG A 381 -6.34 -8.29 30.00
C ARG A 381 -6.33 -9.29 28.85
N MET A 382 -5.13 -9.63 28.33
CA MET A 382 -4.99 -10.58 27.24
C MET A 382 -5.37 -12.01 27.63
N GLU A 383 -5.14 -12.39 28.90
CA GLU A 383 -5.51 -13.69 29.46
C GLU A 383 -7.01 -13.78 29.81
N HIS A 384 -7.62 -12.65 30.12
CA HIS A 384 -9.00 -12.55 30.60
C HIS A 384 -9.88 -11.74 29.66
N LEU A 385 -9.90 -12.13 28.38
CA LEU A 385 -10.71 -11.44 27.37
C LEU A 385 -12.20 -11.57 27.68
N PRO A 386 -12.97 -10.46 27.62
CA PRO A 386 -14.41 -10.48 27.79
C PRO A 386 -15.11 -11.23 26.65
N LYS A 387 -16.34 -11.67 26.88
CA LYS A 387 -17.16 -12.32 25.84
C LYS A 387 -17.58 -11.34 24.73
N ASP A 388 -17.77 -10.07 25.06
CA ASP A 388 -18.08 -9.01 24.10
C ASP A 388 -16.77 -8.35 23.60
N PRO A 389 -16.39 -8.54 22.31
CA PRO A 389 -15.18 -7.94 21.76
C PRO A 389 -15.19 -6.40 21.76
N ARG A 390 -16.35 -5.76 21.97
CA ARG A 390 -16.47 -4.29 22.06
C ARG A 390 -15.96 -3.75 23.40
N GLU A 391 -16.02 -4.53 24.47
CA GLU A 391 -15.47 -4.14 25.77
C GLU A 391 -13.95 -4.14 25.71
N ASP A 392 -13.35 -5.27 25.31
CA ASP A 392 -11.91 -5.42 25.10
C ASP A 392 -11.62 -6.52 24.07
N ASN A 393 -10.48 -6.41 23.37
CA ASN A 393 -10.07 -7.39 22.37
C ASN A 393 -8.56 -7.35 22.16
N PRO A 394 -7.95 -8.40 21.57
CA PRO A 394 -6.50 -8.47 21.38
C PRO A 394 -5.92 -7.29 20.60
N LEU A 395 -6.65 -6.73 19.62
CA LEU A 395 -6.19 -5.61 18.82
C LEU A 395 -6.10 -4.32 19.65
N LYS A 396 -7.15 -4.03 20.44
CA LYS A 396 -7.20 -2.88 21.36
C LYS A 396 -6.07 -2.98 22.38
N ILE A 397 -5.92 -4.15 23.03
CA ILE A 397 -4.86 -4.40 24.01
C ILE A 397 -3.48 -4.21 23.41
N THR A 398 -3.23 -4.75 22.21
CA THR A 398 -1.95 -4.57 21.52
C THR A 398 -1.68 -3.11 21.17
N ASN A 399 -2.71 -2.36 20.75
CA ASN A 399 -2.56 -0.94 20.46
C ASN A 399 -2.24 -0.14 21.73
N ASP A 400 -2.89 -0.45 22.85
CA ASP A 400 -2.60 0.17 24.15
C ASP A 400 -1.16 -0.15 24.60
N ALA A 401 -0.70 -1.39 24.42
CA ALA A 401 0.68 -1.78 24.70
C ALA A 401 1.70 -1.01 23.84
N ARG A 402 1.39 -0.82 22.54
CA ARG A 402 2.24 -0.03 21.64
C ARG A 402 2.30 1.44 22.06
N LYS A 403 1.16 2.04 22.46
CA LYS A 403 1.11 3.40 22.98
C LYS A 403 1.94 3.54 24.25
N ALA A 404 1.74 2.64 25.22
CA ALA A 404 2.52 2.62 26.46
C ALA A 404 4.04 2.45 26.17
N GLY A 405 4.39 1.61 25.19
CA GLY A 405 5.77 1.39 24.76
C GLY A 405 6.39 2.57 24.00
N LEU A 406 5.60 3.46 23.44
CA LEU A 406 6.08 4.71 22.83
C LEU A 406 6.28 5.78 23.91
N ASP A 407 5.21 6.11 24.64
CA ASP A 407 5.21 7.04 25.76
C ASP A 407 4.00 6.77 26.66
N PHE A 408 4.22 6.60 27.94
CA PHE A 408 3.15 6.23 28.87
C PHE A 408 2.07 7.33 29.01
N ARG A 409 2.42 8.60 28.73
CA ARG A 409 1.47 9.72 28.71
C ARG A 409 0.38 9.59 27.62
N LEU A 410 0.57 8.68 26.63
CA LEU A 410 -0.50 8.33 25.68
C LEU A 410 -1.59 7.45 26.29
N ILE A 411 -1.30 6.80 27.42
CA ILE A 411 -2.25 6.01 28.21
C ILE A 411 -2.79 6.82 29.39
N ASN A 412 -1.88 7.42 30.15
CA ASN A 412 -2.21 8.29 31.26
C ASN A 412 -1.60 9.70 31.04
N PRO A 413 -2.40 10.67 30.55
CA PRO A 413 -1.92 12.03 30.29
C PRO A 413 -1.38 12.78 31.51
N GLU A 414 -1.72 12.34 32.72
CA GLU A 414 -1.27 12.94 33.98
C GLU A 414 0.03 12.31 34.51
N ALA A 415 0.58 11.31 33.78
CA ALA A 415 1.85 10.69 34.15
C ALA A 415 3.01 11.66 33.96
N ASP A 416 4.03 11.52 34.78
CA ASP A 416 5.25 12.33 34.71
C ASP A 416 6.05 12.05 33.41
N ASP A 417 6.75 13.06 32.94
CA ASP A 417 7.70 12.94 31.83
C ASP A 417 8.97 12.19 32.30
N PHE A 418 9.04 10.90 32.02
CA PHE A 418 10.16 10.08 32.42
C PHE A 418 11.43 10.45 31.64
N GLU A 419 12.51 10.86 32.32
CA GLU A 419 13.75 11.35 31.72
C GLU A 419 14.36 10.33 30.74
N GLY A 420 14.39 9.03 31.09
CA GLY A 420 14.87 7.95 30.26
C GLY A 420 13.89 7.47 29.19
N SER A 421 12.77 8.19 28.94
CA SER A 421 11.76 7.77 27.98
C SER A 421 12.31 7.72 26.55
N LYS A 422 11.70 6.88 25.72
CA LYS A 422 12.02 6.78 24.29
C LYS A 422 11.97 8.14 23.59
N ILE A 423 11.00 8.98 23.93
CA ILE A 423 10.84 10.31 23.35
C ILE A 423 11.99 11.23 23.77
N ASN A 424 12.38 11.24 25.03
CA ASN A 424 13.50 12.06 25.51
C ASN A 424 14.82 11.63 24.88
N VAL A 425 15.10 10.34 24.79
CA VAL A 425 16.29 9.82 24.10
C VAL A 425 16.28 10.17 22.61
N ALA A 426 15.13 10.10 21.95
CA ALA A 426 15.00 10.52 20.54
C ALA A 426 15.25 12.02 20.37
N VAL A 427 14.73 12.86 21.25
CA VAL A 427 14.98 14.32 21.24
C VAL A 427 16.46 14.64 21.35
N GLU A 428 17.19 13.95 22.25
CA GLU A 428 18.65 14.12 22.38
C GLU A 428 19.39 13.72 21.09
N ARG A 429 19.01 12.60 20.48
CA ARG A 429 19.58 12.15 19.20
C ARG A 429 19.34 13.13 18.07
N ILE A 430 18.10 13.58 17.91
CA ILE A 430 17.71 14.53 16.87
C ILE A 430 18.47 15.84 17.06
N TYR A 431 18.54 16.35 18.30
CA TYR A 431 19.27 17.59 18.62
C TYR A 431 20.76 17.46 18.27
N LYS A 432 21.40 16.38 18.71
CA LYS A 432 22.82 16.14 18.44
C LYS A 432 23.11 16.10 16.94
N ILE A 433 22.31 15.37 16.15
CA ILE A 433 22.50 15.29 14.71
C ILE A 433 22.25 16.65 14.05
N TRP A 434 21.26 17.41 14.53
CA TRP A 434 21.01 18.78 14.07
C TRP A 434 22.22 19.70 14.32
N GLU A 435 22.84 19.60 15.48
CA GLU A 435 24.04 20.34 15.83
C GLU A 435 25.26 19.90 15.01
N ASP A 436 25.55 18.60 14.97
CA ASP A 436 26.68 18.01 14.24
C ASP A 436 26.65 18.31 12.73
N THR A 437 25.46 18.49 12.16
CA THR A 437 25.26 18.76 10.74
C THR A 437 24.85 20.21 10.42
N ALA A 438 25.10 21.12 11.34
CA ALA A 438 24.71 22.54 11.19
C ALA A 438 25.34 23.20 9.95
N LYS A 439 26.61 22.88 9.65
CA LYS A 439 27.35 23.43 8.51
C LYS A 439 26.71 23.09 7.18
N ASP A 440 26.28 21.85 7.03
CA ASP A 440 25.70 21.33 5.77
C ASP A 440 24.18 21.39 5.77
N ARG A 441 23.58 21.90 6.84
CA ARG A 441 22.13 21.96 7.07
C ARG A 441 21.44 20.62 6.85
N GLY A 442 22.05 19.54 7.38
CA GLY A 442 21.53 18.18 7.28
C GLY A 442 20.10 18.08 7.80
N THR A 443 19.28 17.31 7.10
CA THR A 443 17.86 17.13 7.42
C THR A 443 17.57 15.76 7.98
N GLN A 444 16.49 15.63 8.75
CA GLN A 444 16.12 14.42 9.46
C GLN A 444 14.63 14.12 9.29
N LEU A 445 14.30 12.83 9.13
CA LEU A 445 12.92 12.33 9.13
C LEU A 445 12.63 11.63 10.45
N VAL A 446 11.46 11.90 11.04
CA VAL A 446 11.00 11.28 12.28
C VAL A 446 9.66 10.61 12.02
N PHE A 447 9.65 9.28 12.02
CA PHE A 447 8.46 8.47 11.78
C PHE A 447 7.78 8.10 13.10
N CYS A 448 6.49 8.43 13.20
CA CYS A 448 5.64 8.05 14.31
C CYS A 448 4.19 7.88 13.81
N ASP A 449 3.65 6.66 13.87
CA ASP A 449 2.30 6.34 13.45
C ASP A 449 1.29 6.50 14.60
N LEU A 450 1.78 6.38 15.84
CA LEU A 450 0.98 6.61 17.03
C LEU A 450 0.95 8.10 17.37
N SER A 451 -0.21 8.62 17.85
CA SER A 451 -0.36 10.03 18.24
C SER A 451 -0.22 11.05 17.10
N THR A 452 -0.72 10.72 15.89
CA THR A 452 -0.72 11.68 14.77
C THR A 452 -1.56 12.92 15.10
N PRO A 453 -1.09 14.15 14.74
CA PRO A 453 -1.83 15.36 14.97
C PRO A 453 -3.16 15.36 14.20
N LYS A 454 -4.25 15.76 14.85
CA LYS A 454 -5.51 16.04 14.15
C LYS A 454 -5.29 17.34 13.37
N GLY A 455 -5.51 17.31 12.03
CA GLY A 455 -5.45 18.52 11.22
C GLY A 455 -6.40 19.58 11.79
N SER A 456 -5.96 20.82 11.85
CA SER A 456 -6.78 21.96 12.23
C SER A 456 -7.84 22.27 11.17
N SER A 457 -8.89 21.45 11.11
CA SER A 457 -10.14 21.82 10.48
C SER A 457 -10.95 22.56 11.52
N SER A 458 -11.31 23.81 11.21
CA SER A 458 -12.16 24.69 11.99
C SER A 458 -13.27 23.95 12.72
N ILE A 459 -13.19 23.94 14.04
CA ILE A 459 -14.28 23.49 14.91
C ILE A 459 -15.33 24.59 14.91
N ASP A 460 -16.35 24.44 14.08
CA ASP A 460 -17.64 25.06 14.35
C ASP A 460 -18.33 24.22 15.42
N SER A 461 -18.37 24.80 16.61
CA SER A 461 -18.98 24.27 17.80
C SER A 461 -20.49 24.11 17.63
N LYS A 462 -20.99 22.87 17.52
CA LYS A 462 -22.34 22.51 17.95
C LYS A 462 -22.28 21.42 19.01
N PRO A 463 -23.03 21.55 20.12
CA PRO A 463 -22.94 20.60 21.24
C PRO A 463 -23.58 19.27 20.85
N LEU A 464 -22.85 18.18 21.06
CA LEU A 464 -23.38 16.81 21.04
C LEU A 464 -24.17 16.55 22.33
N ALA A 465 -25.44 16.96 22.34
CA ALA A 465 -26.47 16.41 23.19
C ALA A 465 -27.69 16.18 22.31
N ASP A 466 -28.07 14.92 22.10
CA ASP A 466 -29.25 14.38 21.41
C ASP A 466 -28.98 13.51 20.18
N THR A 467 -28.27 12.39 20.35
CA THR A 467 -28.35 11.28 19.37
C THR A 467 -28.15 9.90 20.03
N ALA A 468 -28.79 9.69 21.17
CA ALA A 468 -28.82 8.37 21.81
C ALA A 468 -30.22 7.75 21.83
N LEU A 469 -31.12 8.11 20.90
CA LEU A 469 -32.46 7.48 20.83
C LEU A 469 -33.06 7.67 19.43
N ALA A 470 -32.62 6.89 18.44
CA ALA A 470 -33.42 6.57 17.25
C ALA A 470 -32.72 5.52 16.36
N ALA A 471 -32.64 4.28 16.87
CA ALA A 471 -32.38 3.12 16.03
C ALA A 471 -33.68 2.32 15.90
N LYS A 472 -34.60 2.80 15.07
CA LYS A 472 -35.66 1.98 14.45
C LYS A 472 -36.13 2.65 13.16
N GLY A 473 -35.80 1.99 12.06
CA GLY A 473 -36.60 1.96 10.83
C GLY A 473 -36.53 3.18 9.93
N THR A 474 -36.03 2.96 8.80
CA THR A 474 -36.52 3.28 7.44
C THR A 474 -35.39 3.80 6.53
N ASP A 475 -35.36 3.18 5.37
CA ASP A 475 -34.71 3.54 4.12
C ASP A 475 -34.30 5.02 3.98
N ASN A 476 -33.00 5.28 3.75
CA ASN A 476 -32.59 6.17 2.68
C ASN A 476 -31.07 6.15 2.43
N PRO A 477 -30.64 6.55 1.23
CA PRO A 477 -29.34 6.20 0.66
C PRO A 477 -28.25 7.21 1.01
N ALA A 478 -27.01 6.70 0.97
CA ALA A 478 -25.77 7.43 0.69
C ALA A 478 -25.44 8.64 1.57
N PHE A 479 -24.67 8.38 2.62
CA PHE A 479 -23.66 9.34 3.07
C PHE A 479 -22.29 8.76 2.71
N GLU A 480 -21.72 9.28 1.63
CA GLU A 480 -20.31 9.09 1.30
C GLU A 480 -19.50 9.96 2.28
N THR A 481 -18.89 9.34 3.26
CA THR A 481 -17.77 9.95 3.97
C THR A 481 -16.51 9.62 3.18
N ASP A 482 -15.98 10.62 2.47
CA ASP A 482 -14.66 10.58 1.88
C ASP A 482 -13.60 10.58 3.01
N GLU A 483 -13.23 9.42 3.50
CA GLU A 483 -12.01 9.21 4.26
C GLU A 483 -11.11 8.27 3.48
N ASP A 484 -10.16 8.90 2.75
CA ASP A 484 -9.03 8.23 2.11
C ASP A 484 -8.03 7.78 3.18
N ASP A 485 -8.30 6.65 3.85
CA ASP A 485 -7.28 5.93 4.60
C ASP A 485 -7.02 4.58 3.93
N ASP A 486 -6.00 4.59 3.07
CA ASP A 486 -5.57 3.46 2.25
C ASP A 486 -4.51 2.61 2.99
N SER A 487 -4.78 2.28 4.25
CA SER A 487 -4.07 1.21 4.94
C SER A 487 -4.81 -0.09 4.65
N GLY A 488 -4.18 -1.02 3.91
CA GLY A 488 -4.77 -2.31 3.51
C GLY A 488 -5.07 -3.28 4.68
N ALA A 489 -5.57 -2.75 5.78
CA ALA A 489 -6.30 -3.47 6.81
C ALA A 489 -7.74 -3.64 6.34
N ASP A 490 -8.39 -4.73 6.75
CA ASP A 490 -9.82 -4.94 6.55
C ASP A 490 -10.56 -3.61 6.82
N PRO A 491 -11.32 -3.04 5.89
CA PRO A 491 -11.95 -1.73 6.06
C PRO A 491 -12.82 -1.62 7.31
N THR A 492 -13.39 -2.75 7.79
CA THR A 492 -14.13 -2.82 9.04
C THR A 492 -13.22 -2.74 10.27
N VAL A 493 -12.01 -3.26 10.18
CA VAL A 493 -11.03 -3.26 11.28
C VAL A 493 -10.27 -1.93 11.31
N ALA A 494 -9.98 -1.32 10.15
CA ALA A 494 -9.31 -0.03 10.06
C ALA A 494 -10.24 1.13 10.49
N ALA A 495 -11.50 1.13 10.05
CA ALA A 495 -12.47 2.15 10.45
C ALA A 495 -12.78 2.09 11.97
N ASP A 496 -12.85 0.88 12.55
CA ASP A 496 -13.01 0.70 13.99
C ASP A 496 -11.74 1.12 14.75
N MET A 497 -10.54 0.93 14.17
CA MET A 497 -9.29 1.39 14.78
C MET A 497 -9.16 2.90 14.78
N ASP A 498 -9.49 3.57 13.68
CA ASP A 498 -9.44 5.04 13.60
C ASP A 498 -10.50 5.70 14.48
N ALA A 499 -11.70 5.11 14.58
CA ALA A 499 -12.72 5.55 15.53
C ALA A 499 -12.25 5.35 17.00
N LEU A 500 -11.58 4.24 17.31
CA LEU A 500 -11.01 4.01 18.65
C LEU A 500 -9.82 4.94 18.94
N ILE A 501 -8.96 5.22 17.97
CA ILE A 501 -7.86 6.19 18.06
C ILE A 501 -8.42 7.61 18.26
N ALA A 502 -9.53 7.94 17.57
CA ALA A 502 -10.20 9.23 17.71
C ALA A 502 -10.83 9.45 19.09
N LEU A 503 -11.36 8.40 19.73
CA LEU A 503 -11.95 8.47 21.07
C LEU A 503 -10.91 8.59 22.20
N SER A 504 -9.64 8.23 21.96
CA SER A 504 -8.58 8.23 22.98
C SER A 504 -7.69 9.51 22.99
N SER A 505 -7.91 10.49 22.11
CA SER A 505 -7.03 11.64 21.93
C SER A 505 -7.50 12.88 22.72
N GLY A 506 -7.47 12.81 24.04
CA GLY A 506 -7.57 14.01 24.88
C GLY A 506 -6.24 14.31 25.56
N LYS A 507 -5.56 15.37 25.19
CA LYS A 507 -4.56 16.17 25.89
C LYS A 507 -3.07 15.96 25.63
N PHE A 508 -2.51 14.76 25.32
CA PHE A 508 -1.08 14.61 25.09
C PHE A 508 -0.77 14.24 23.62
N SER A 509 0.16 14.95 22.99
CA SER A 509 0.64 14.69 21.63
C SER A 509 2.15 14.51 21.63
N VAL A 510 2.63 13.37 21.15
CA VAL A 510 4.06 13.09 20.97
C VAL A 510 4.73 14.06 20.01
N TYR A 511 4.03 14.45 18.94
CA TYR A 511 4.54 15.43 17.96
C TYR A 511 4.79 16.79 18.58
N ASP A 512 3.83 17.28 19.35
CA ASP A 512 3.95 18.59 20.01
C ASP A 512 4.99 18.58 21.12
N ASP A 513 5.08 17.46 21.87
CA ASP A 513 6.08 17.30 22.93
C ASP A 513 7.51 17.30 22.36
N ILE A 514 7.76 16.53 21.28
CA ILE A 514 9.04 16.54 20.59
C ILE A 514 9.39 17.94 20.09
N LYS A 515 8.48 18.61 19.41
CA LYS A 515 8.69 19.97 18.89
C LYS A 515 8.99 20.93 20.02
N LYS A 516 8.21 20.92 21.10
CA LYS A 516 8.43 21.75 22.29
C LYS A 516 9.83 21.54 22.90
N LYS A 517 10.23 20.29 23.07
CA LYS A 517 11.54 19.95 23.65
C LYS A 517 12.71 20.36 22.74
N LEU A 518 12.59 20.15 21.43
CA LEU A 518 13.62 20.56 20.48
C LEU A 518 13.76 22.10 20.41
N VAL A 519 12.64 22.83 20.45
CA VAL A 519 12.66 24.30 20.51
C VAL A 519 13.28 24.77 21.82
N ALA A 520 12.96 24.14 22.95
CA ALA A 520 13.58 24.44 24.24
C ALA A 520 15.10 24.24 24.27
N LYS A 521 15.62 23.31 23.43
CA LYS A 521 17.05 23.09 23.21
C LYS A 521 17.71 24.11 22.27
N GLY A 522 16.94 25.02 21.66
CA GLY A 522 17.44 26.08 20.80
C GLY A 522 17.26 25.85 19.29
N ILE A 523 16.57 24.81 18.87
CA ILE A 523 16.24 24.64 17.44
C ILE A 523 15.14 25.63 17.05
N PRO A 524 15.31 26.45 15.99
CA PRO A 524 14.28 27.35 15.52
C PRO A 524 12.99 26.63 15.15
N ALA A 525 11.84 27.10 15.61
CA ALA A 525 10.55 26.45 15.39
C ALA A 525 10.18 26.28 13.91
N ASN A 526 10.68 27.14 13.03
CA ASN A 526 10.50 27.06 11.58
C ASN A 526 11.37 25.99 10.90
N GLU A 527 12.36 25.44 11.59
CA GLU A 527 13.16 24.31 11.12
C GLU A 527 12.50 22.94 11.44
N ILE A 528 11.36 22.95 12.16
CA ILE A 528 10.62 21.75 12.57
C ILE A 528 9.21 21.81 11.99
N ALA A 529 8.85 20.83 11.15
CA ALA A 529 7.54 20.75 10.52
C ALA A 529 6.85 19.41 10.76
N PHE A 530 5.52 19.41 10.67
CA PHE A 530 4.70 18.20 10.62
C PHE A 530 4.13 18.03 9.21
N ILE A 531 4.27 16.86 8.62
CA ILE A 531 3.69 16.57 7.30
C ILE A 531 2.16 16.76 7.30
N HIS A 532 1.53 16.54 8.45
CA HIS A 532 0.08 16.67 8.64
C HIS A 532 -0.44 18.10 8.46
N ASP A 533 0.43 19.11 8.62
CA ASP A 533 0.06 20.53 8.42
C ASP A 533 0.05 20.91 6.92
N ALA A 534 0.65 20.08 6.07
CA ALA A 534 0.70 20.29 4.63
C ALA A 534 -0.49 19.59 3.92
N ASN A 535 -1.69 20.14 4.11
CA ASN A 535 -2.95 19.53 3.66
C ASN A 535 -3.22 19.65 2.15
N THR A 536 -2.42 20.41 1.40
CA THR A 536 -2.55 20.58 -0.06
C THR A 536 -1.25 20.19 -0.74
N ASP A 537 -1.35 19.73 -1.99
CA ASP A 537 -0.18 19.32 -2.76
C ASP A 537 0.84 20.47 -2.93
N LEU A 538 0.35 21.70 -3.07
CA LEU A 538 1.21 22.90 -3.12
C LEU A 538 1.99 23.10 -1.82
N ARG A 539 1.35 22.92 -0.65
CA ARG A 539 2.01 23.00 0.65
C ARG A 539 3.01 21.88 0.85
N LYS A 540 2.68 20.66 0.40
CA LYS A 540 3.63 19.53 0.43
C LYS A 540 4.85 19.80 -0.45
N ALA A 541 4.64 20.26 -1.68
CA ALA A 541 5.73 20.60 -2.60
C ALA A 541 6.65 21.67 -2.01
N LYS A 542 6.08 22.73 -1.40
CA LYS A 542 6.85 23.75 -0.69
C LYS A 542 7.64 23.16 0.47
N LEU A 543 7.02 22.33 1.31
CA LEU A 543 7.68 21.69 2.45
C LEU A 543 8.86 20.82 2.00
N PHE A 544 8.70 20.06 0.92
CA PHE A 544 9.77 19.23 0.36
C PHE A 544 10.91 20.07 -0.23
N SER A 545 10.59 21.19 -0.88
CA SER A 545 11.60 22.17 -1.30
C SER A 545 12.35 22.75 -0.08
N ASP A 546 11.65 23.14 0.97
CA ASP A 546 12.24 23.69 2.19
C ASP A 546 13.17 22.66 2.89
N MET A 547 12.83 21.36 2.83
CA MET A 547 13.70 20.27 3.29
C MET A 547 14.97 20.15 2.42
N ASN A 548 14.82 20.09 1.11
CA ASN A 548 15.95 19.96 0.19
C ASN A 548 16.90 21.17 0.24
N ASP A 549 16.38 22.38 0.50
CA ASP A 549 17.16 23.59 0.69
C ASP A 549 17.76 23.70 2.13
N GLY A 550 17.32 22.84 3.05
CA GLY A 550 17.74 22.87 4.44
C GLY A 550 17.09 24.00 5.25
N ARG A 551 16.01 24.62 4.77
CA ARG A 551 15.23 25.61 5.54
C ARG A 551 14.41 24.93 6.64
N CYS A 552 13.81 23.78 6.33
CA CYS A 552 13.22 22.89 7.31
C CYS A 552 14.19 21.71 7.50
N ARG A 553 14.62 21.43 8.71
CA ARG A 553 15.64 20.40 8.98
C ARG A 553 15.09 19.17 9.68
N ILE A 554 13.92 19.23 10.28
CA ILE A 554 13.30 18.11 11.00
C ILE A 554 11.84 18.00 10.54
N LEU A 555 11.51 16.87 9.92
CA LEU A 555 10.15 16.56 9.46
C LEU A 555 9.60 15.36 10.22
N LEU A 556 8.51 15.58 10.97
CA LEU A 556 7.78 14.52 11.67
C LEU A 556 6.55 14.10 10.86
N GLY A 557 6.28 12.80 10.82
CA GLY A 557 5.09 12.30 10.16
C GLY A 557 4.85 10.80 10.32
N SER A 558 3.68 10.36 9.86
CA SER A 558 3.31 8.96 9.83
C SER A 558 3.83 8.26 8.58
N THR A 559 3.90 6.91 8.63
CA THR A 559 4.24 6.09 7.47
C THR A 559 3.33 6.39 6.28
N ALA A 560 2.02 6.47 6.50
CA ALA A 560 1.04 6.76 5.45
C ALA A 560 1.30 8.09 4.74
N LYS A 561 1.69 9.13 5.47
CA LYS A 561 1.93 10.47 4.91
C LYS A 561 3.35 10.65 4.36
N MET A 562 4.34 10.00 4.93
CA MET A 562 5.75 10.12 4.57
C MET A 562 6.32 8.87 3.85
N GLY A 563 5.66 7.73 3.96
CA GLY A 563 6.10 6.45 3.39
C GLY A 563 6.05 6.38 1.86
N ALA A 564 5.29 7.24 1.18
CA ALA A 564 5.20 7.25 -0.27
C ALA A 564 5.33 8.67 -0.85
N GLY A 565 5.94 8.80 -2.04
CA GLY A 565 5.93 10.03 -2.83
C GLY A 565 6.79 11.20 -2.37
N MET A 566 7.53 11.11 -1.26
CA MET A 566 8.43 12.19 -0.84
C MET A 566 9.76 12.17 -1.58
N ASN A 567 10.24 13.33 -1.98
CA ASN A 567 11.58 13.54 -2.54
C ASN A 567 12.31 14.61 -1.73
N VAL A 568 12.94 14.20 -0.61
CA VAL A 568 13.60 15.10 0.37
C VAL A 568 15.04 14.65 0.71
N GLN A 569 15.70 13.95 -0.24
CA GLN A 569 16.96 13.25 0.04
C GLN A 569 18.20 14.11 -0.07
N GLN A 570 18.14 15.31 -0.67
CA GLN A 570 19.34 16.08 -1.00
C GLN A 570 20.23 16.40 0.21
N ARG A 571 19.62 16.59 1.39
CA ARG A 571 20.32 16.89 2.64
C ARG A 571 20.00 15.90 3.77
N LEU A 572 19.33 14.77 3.44
CA LEU A 572 18.88 13.80 4.42
C LEU A 572 20.06 13.04 5.03
N VAL A 573 20.25 13.16 6.34
CA VAL A 573 21.35 12.54 7.09
C VAL A 573 20.89 11.49 8.09
N ALA A 574 19.61 11.50 8.51
CA ALA A 574 19.09 10.52 9.45
C ALA A 574 17.58 10.30 9.29
N ALA A 575 17.15 9.09 9.65
CA ALA A 575 15.75 8.76 9.87
C ALA A 575 15.59 8.07 11.23
N HIS A 576 14.58 8.50 11.97
CA HIS A 576 14.24 8.01 13.29
C HIS A 576 12.91 7.26 13.25
N HIS A 577 12.86 6.04 13.76
CA HIS A 577 11.65 5.25 13.89
C HIS A 577 11.28 5.17 15.36
N LEU A 578 10.29 5.95 15.78
CA LEU A 578 9.86 6.01 17.19
C LEU A 578 8.95 4.84 17.56
N ASP A 579 8.23 4.32 16.58
CA ASP A 579 7.38 3.14 16.72
C ASP A 579 7.66 2.12 15.60
N ALA A 580 7.33 0.86 15.87
CA ALA A 580 7.38 -0.19 14.87
C ALA A 580 6.06 -0.19 14.08
N PRO A 581 6.09 -0.12 12.75
CA PRO A 581 4.89 -0.28 11.96
C PRO A 581 4.34 -1.71 12.06
N TRP A 582 3.08 -1.90 11.66
CA TRP A 582 2.44 -3.22 11.70
C TRP A 582 3.01 -4.21 10.71
N ARG A 583 3.54 -3.72 9.58
CA ARG A 583 4.07 -4.56 8.50
C ARG A 583 5.55 -4.32 8.30
N PRO A 584 6.35 -5.36 8.06
CA PRO A 584 7.76 -5.20 7.67
C PRO A 584 7.91 -4.33 6.41
N SER A 585 7.01 -4.44 5.44
CA SER A 585 6.99 -3.62 4.22
C SER A 585 6.88 -2.11 4.49
N ASP A 586 6.17 -1.72 5.54
CA ASP A 586 6.08 -0.30 5.93
C ASP A 586 7.43 0.22 6.43
N LEU A 587 8.20 -0.62 7.12
CA LEU A 587 9.56 -0.27 7.53
C LEU A 587 10.49 -0.15 6.31
N GLU A 588 10.36 -1.05 5.34
CA GLU A 588 11.09 -0.97 4.08
C GLU A 588 10.73 0.30 3.30
N GLN A 589 9.46 0.68 3.26
CA GLN A 589 9.01 1.95 2.68
C GLN A 589 9.61 3.15 3.40
N ARG A 590 9.61 3.19 4.75
CA ARG A 590 10.28 4.25 5.52
C ARG A 590 11.76 4.34 5.16
N ASN A 591 12.47 3.21 5.16
CA ASN A 591 13.88 3.12 4.81
C ASN A 591 14.16 3.50 3.35
N GLY A 592 13.26 3.14 2.44
CA GLY A 592 13.34 3.47 1.03
C GLY A 592 13.33 4.99 0.76
N ARG A 593 12.94 5.82 1.73
CA ARG A 593 13.05 7.28 1.62
C ARG A 593 14.47 7.79 1.84
N ILE A 594 15.28 7.04 2.57
CA ILE A 594 16.68 7.39 2.83
C ILE A 594 17.57 6.93 1.65
N ILE A 595 17.16 5.88 0.97
CA ILE A 595 17.95 5.16 -0.04
C ILE A 595 17.83 5.78 -1.44
N ARG A 596 16.91 6.71 -1.68
CA ARG A 596 16.77 7.38 -2.98
C ARG A 596 17.91 8.36 -3.23
N GLN A 597 18.50 8.27 -4.43
CA GLN A 597 19.37 9.28 -4.99
C GLN A 597 18.64 10.06 -6.09
#